data_9530c07cb3d44a790ac530cdeb65182b
#
_entry.id   9530c07cb3d44a790ac530cdeb65182b
#
_cell.length_a   1.000
_cell.length_b   1.000
_cell.length_c   1.000
_cell.angle_alpha   90.00
_cell.angle_beta   90.00
_cell.angle_gamma   90.00
#
_symmetry.space_group_name_H-M   'P 1'
#
loop_
_entity.id
_entity.type
_entity.pdbx_description
1 polymer ?
#
loop_
_entity_poly.entity_id
_entity_poly.type
_entity_poly.pdbx_seq_one_letter_code
_entity_poly.pdbx_strand_id
1 'polypeptide(L)'
;LENIVIKNKTVFADLMISKSKKRMINKIIIKGYENFTKSYLKNYFNLETNTVFNQPKLQELSKALKSLNFITEIKSPEVLFTQDSTFVYMYLHKKQNNSFDGLVNFASKENGDILFNGNIDLKLNNILNKGEKFEVFWNSIGAEKQEFKLKTEIPFILKSKFSPQIAFSIYKQDSTFLNTKFDSKLYYNVNNKLKLALTYSSESSETLNNNTNDNIISFRNSFLGFQLKYKLPKNDIFFSDKFNLEINPTFGKRKINQNSYNQIKIKASASYIYDLNIRNSVYIRSQLGHLILLTMNYLELAVLSPLEVSMNKVSLQKVTS
;
A
#
# COMPACT_ATOMS: atom_id res chain seq x y z
N LEU A 1 41.32 -26.79 3.65
CA LEU A 1 42.65 -26.27 3.26
C LEU A 1 43.65 -27.38 3.40
N GLU A 2 44.40 -27.64 2.33
CA GLU A 2 45.45 -28.63 2.29
C GLU A 2 46.78 -27.94 1.93
N ASN A 3 47.92 -28.63 2.15
CA ASN A 3 49.26 -28.17 1.77
C ASN A 3 49.61 -26.78 2.32
N ILE A 4 49.31 -26.54 3.59
CA ILE A 4 49.58 -25.25 4.24
C ILE A 4 51.11 -25.06 4.36
N VAL A 5 51.63 -24.02 3.71
CA VAL A 5 53.05 -23.65 3.74
C VAL A 5 53.21 -22.20 4.17
N ILE A 6 54.09 -21.95 5.12
CA ILE A 6 54.41 -20.60 5.57
C ILE A 6 55.72 -20.16 4.94
N LYS A 7 55.71 -19.14 4.10
CA LYS A 7 56.90 -18.52 3.51
C LYS A 7 56.89 -17.02 3.75
N ASN A 8 57.97 -16.46 4.25
CA ASN A 8 58.11 -15.01 4.46
C ASN A 8 56.98 -14.35 5.21
N LYS A 9 56.50 -14.96 6.31
CA LYS A 9 55.32 -14.50 7.10
C LYS A 9 54.00 -14.51 6.35
N THR A 10 53.92 -15.15 5.18
CA THR A 10 52.68 -15.32 4.38
C THR A 10 52.29 -16.80 4.37
N VAL A 11 51.01 -17.08 4.59
CA VAL A 11 50.46 -18.43 4.56
C VAL A 11 49.93 -18.73 3.15
N PHE A 12 50.43 -19.80 2.57
CA PHE A 12 49.90 -20.38 1.33
C PHE A 12 49.16 -21.68 1.68
N ALA A 13 48.03 -21.91 1.07
CA ALA A 13 47.27 -23.14 1.26
C ALA A 13 46.45 -23.44 0.02
N ASP A 14 46.25 -24.72 -0.28
CA ASP A 14 45.38 -25.18 -1.35
C ASP A 14 43.92 -25.22 -0.84
N LEU A 15 43.02 -24.57 -1.57
CA LEU A 15 41.59 -24.61 -1.28
C LEU A 15 40.96 -25.74 -2.05
N MET A 16 40.65 -26.85 -1.37
CA MET A 16 39.86 -27.94 -1.94
C MET A 16 38.36 -27.65 -1.79
N ILE A 17 37.66 -27.55 -2.91
CA ILE A 17 36.23 -27.31 -2.95
C ILE A 17 35.53 -28.58 -3.42
N SER A 18 34.74 -29.19 -2.55
CA SER A 18 33.83 -30.30 -2.92
C SER A 18 32.43 -29.78 -3.12
N LYS A 19 31.78 -30.11 -4.25
CA LYS A 19 30.38 -29.80 -4.49
C LYS A 19 29.50 -30.75 -3.69
N SER A 20 28.71 -30.20 -2.76
CA SER A 20 27.63 -30.93 -2.11
C SER A 20 26.34 -30.90 -2.95
N LYS A 21 25.39 -31.84 -2.68
CA LYS A 21 24.05 -31.79 -3.27
C LYS A 21 23.31 -30.53 -2.85
N LYS A 22 22.55 -29.94 -3.79
CA LYS A 22 21.68 -28.79 -3.48
C LYS A 22 20.69 -29.20 -2.40
N ARG A 23 20.62 -28.44 -1.32
CA ARG A 23 19.67 -28.62 -0.24
C ARG A 23 18.32 -28.02 -0.61
N MET A 24 17.23 -28.76 -0.34
CA MET A 24 15.84 -28.31 -0.54
C MET A 24 15.23 -27.99 0.81
N ILE A 25 14.35 -26.99 0.87
CA ILE A 25 13.57 -26.66 2.08
C ILE A 25 12.47 -27.72 2.22
N ASN A 26 12.57 -28.58 3.23
CA ASN A 26 11.60 -29.64 3.48
C ASN A 26 10.41 -29.13 4.31
N LYS A 27 10.66 -28.25 5.27
CA LYS A 27 9.61 -27.72 6.17
C LYS A 27 9.90 -26.29 6.60
N ILE A 28 8.85 -25.49 6.69
CA ILE A 28 8.87 -24.15 7.26
C ILE A 28 8.03 -24.21 8.54
N ILE A 29 8.64 -23.83 9.65
CA ILE A 29 8.07 -23.89 11.01
C ILE A 29 8.00 -22.48 11.55
N ILE A 30 6.78 -22.02 11.86
CA ILE A 30 6.56 -20.71 12.49
C ILE A 30 6.38 -20.94 13.98
N LYS A 31 7.14 -20.19 14.78
CA LYS A 31 7.07 -20.17 16.25
C LYS A 31 6.52 -18.83 16.72
N GLY A 32 5.67 -18.85 17.73
CA GLY A 32 5.09 -17.67 18.40
C GLY A 32 3.84 -17.10 17.71
N TYR A 33 3.69 -17.23 16.39
CA TYR A 33 2.48 -16.87 15.65
C TYR A 33 2.10 -17.98 14.66
N GLU A 34 1.61 -19.09 15.18
CA GLU A 34 1.36 -20.31 14.39
C GLU A 34 0.26 -20.13 13.34
N ASN A 35 -0.72 -19.26 13.60
CA ASN A 35 -1.81 -18.94 12.67
C ASN A 35 -1.40 -17.99 11.52
N PHE A 36 -0.10 -17.66 11.40
CA PHE A 36 0.37 -16.83 10.29
C PHE A 36 0.12 -17.51 8.95
N THR A 37 -0.47 -16.78 8.01
CA THR A 37 -0.93 -17.37 6.75
C THR A 37 0.19 -17.81 5.83
N LYS A 38 0.11 -19.08 5.38
CA LYS A 38 1.05 -19.64 4.40
C LYS A 38 1.04 -18.89 3.05
N SER A 39 -0.07 -18.22 2.72
CA SER A 39 -0.17 -17.42 1.51
C SER A 39 0.82 -16.25 1.49
N TYR A 40 1.12 -15.65 2.64
CA TYR A 40 2.19 -14.65 2.74
C TYR A 40 3.56 -15.25 2.51
N LEU A 41 3.85 -16.42 3.09
CA LEU A 41 5.12 -17.11 2.89
C LEU A 41 5.37 -17.34 1.40
N LYS A 42 4.38 -17.89 0.72
CA LYS A 42 4.45 -18.22 -0.70
C LYS A 42 4.48 -16.96 -1.58
N ASN A 43 3.46 -16.11 -1.49
CA ASN A 43 3.20 -15.08 -2.48
C ASN A 43 3.94 -13.77 -2.23
N TYR A 44 4.22 -13.43 -0.97
CA TYR A 44 4.92 -12.20 -0.60
C TYR A 44 6.42 -12.43 -0.44
N PHE A 45 6.80 -13.49 0.25
CA PHE A 45 8.20 -13.79 0.53
C PHE A 45 8.82 -14.77 -0.47
N ASN A 46 8.00 -15.38 -1.34
CA ASN A 46 8.43 -16.42 -2.28
C ASN A 46 9.18 -17.56 -1.57
N LEU A 47 8.69 -17.93 -0.38
CA LEU A 47 9.25 -18.98 0.47
C LEU A 47 8.28 -20.17 0.49
N GLU A 48 8.72 -21.29 -0.10
CA GLU A 48 7.95 -22.54 -0.20
C GLU A 48 8.80 -23.74 0.16
N THR A 49 8.13 -24.81 0.58
CA THR A 49 8.76 -26.14 0.66
C THR A 49 9.10 -26.66 -0.74
N ASN A 50 10.04 -27.59 -0.82
CA ASN A 50 10.54 -28.17 -2.07
C ASN A 50 11.23 -27.15 -3.02
N THR A 51 11.69 -26.02 -2.48
CA THR A 51 12.54 -25.06 -3.19
C THR A 51 13.97 -25.18 -2.71
N VAL A 52 14.92 -24.77 -3.57
CA VAL A 52 16.34 -24.78 -3.20
C VAL A 52 16.57 -23.79 -2.07
N PHE A 53 17.24 -24.26 -1.01
CA PHE A 53 17.66 -23.42 0.09
C PHE A 53 18.65 -22.35 -0.38
N ASN A 54 18.42 -21.11 0.05
CA ASN A 54 19.27 -19.96 -0.29
C ASN A 54 19.38 -19.04 0.93
N GLN A 55 20.56 -18.92 1.51
CA GLN A 55 20.82 -18.10 2.70
C GLN A 55 20.55 -16.60 2.48
N PRO A 56 21.02 -15.95 1.40
CA PRO A 56 20.67 -14.58 1.09
C PRO A 56 19.17 -14.30 1.06
N LYS A 57 18.37 -15.25 0.54
CA LYS A 57 16.93 -15.14 0.50
C LYS A 57 16.29 -15.08 1.89
N LEU A 58 16.85 -15.79 2.88
CA LEU A 58 16.38 -15.69 4.27
C LEU A 58 16.70 -14.33 4.89
N GLN A 59 17.82 -13.73 4.55
CA GLN A 59 18.14 -12.36 5.00
C GLN A 59 17.22 -11.32 4.37
N GLU A 60 16.88 -11.47 3.08
CA GLU A 60 15.88 -10.63 2.43
C GLU A 60 14.49 -10.81 3.05
N LEU A 61 14.13 -12.04 3.44
CA LEU A 61 12.89 -12.34 4.15
C LEU A 61 12.80 -11.55 5.46
N SER A 62 13.83 -11.57 6.28
CA SER A 62 13.89 -10.81 7.55
C SER A 62 13.67 -9.30 7.31
N LYS A 63 14.31 -8.75 6.26
CA LYS A 63 14.09 -7.34 5.89
C LYS A 63 12.65 -7.08 5.43
N ALA A 64 12.06 -7.99 4.66
CA ALA A 64 10.68 -7.84 4.18
C ALA A 64 9.64 -8.01 5.29
N LEU A 65 9.91 -8.85 6.31
CA LEU A 65 9.05 -8.98 7.51
C LEU A 65 8.91 -7.66 8.26
N LYS A 66 9.98 -6.87 8.36
CA LYS A 66 9.97 -5.56 9.03
C LYS A 66 9.08 -4.53 8.33
N SER A 67 8.77 -4.72 7.04
CA SER A 67 7.86 -3.85 6.30
C SER A 67 6.38 -4.14 6.55
N LEU A 68 6.06 -5.26 7.22
CA LEU A 68 4.69 -5.62 7.56
C LEU A 68 4.32 -5.04 8.93
N ASN A 69 3.23 -4.30 8.98
CA ASN A 69 2.81 -3.58 10.19
C ASN A 69 2.03 -4.45 11.20
N PHE A 70 1.67 -5.69 10.85
CA PHE A 70 0.87 -6.60 11.67
C PHE A 70 1.64 -7.78 12.27
N ILE A 71 2.95 -7.85 12.02
CA ILE A 71 3.86 -8.84 12.60
C ILE A 71 5.15 -8.17 13.06
N THR A 72 5.81 -8.83 14.01
CA THR A 72 7.16 -8.50 14.45
C THR A 72 8.01 -9.75 14.39
N GLU A 73 9.21 -9.66 13.85
CA GLU A 73 10.21 -10.70 13.90
C GLU A 73 10.85 -10.69 15.30
N ILE A 74 10.77 -11.80 16.03
CA ILE A 74 11.35 -11.93 17.37
C ILE A 74 12.87 -12.09 17.28
N LYS A 75 13.30 -12.96 16.37
CA LYS A 75 14.71 -13.16 15.99
C LYS A 75 14.80 -13.60 14.54
N SER A 76 15.97 -13.44 13.94
CA SER A 76 16.23 -13.84 12.56
C SER A 76 15.92 -15.32 12.32
N PRO A 77 15.47 -15.70 11.11
CA PRO A 77 15.20 -17.07 10.77
C PRO A 77 16.42 -17.99 10.96
N GLU A 78 16.18 -19.15 11.53
CA GLU A 78 17.19 -20.19 11.76
C GLU A 78 16.98 -21.36 10.81
N VAL A 79 18.05 -22.05 10.51
CA VAL A 79 18.01 -23.22 9.64
C VAL A 79 18.64 -24.41 10.36
N LEU A 80 17.89 -25.50 10.38
CA LEU A 80 18.40 -26.79 10.86
C LEU A 80 18.63 -27.69 9.66
N PHE A 81 19.90 -28.07 9.48
CA PHE A 81 20.30 -29.08 8.51
C PHE A 81 20.42 -30.44 9.24
N THR A 82 19.61 -31.40 8.82
CA THR A 82 19.79 -32.81 9.19
C THR A 82 20.48 -33.55 8.04
N GLN A 83 20.69 -34.85 8.17
CA GLN A 83 21.32 -35.66 7.10
C GLN A 83 20.57 -35.49 5.76
N ASP A 84 19.22 -35.56 5.77
CA ASP A 84 18.39 -35.59 4.55
C ASP A 84 17.40 -34.44 4.44
N SER A 85 17.31 -33.55 5.45
CA SER A 85 16.27 -32.52 5.50
C SER A 85 16.83 -31.17 5.90
N THR A 86 16.11 -30.12 5.45
CA THR A 86 16.39 -28.73 5.81
C THR A 86 15.09 -28.11 6.35
N PHE A 87 15.12 -27.68 7.59
CA PHE A 87 13.99 -27.01 8.26
C PHE A 87 14.32 -25.53 8.45
N VAL A 88 13.38 -24.67 8.05
CA VAL A 88 13.49 -23.22 8.26
C VAL A 88 12.55 -22.85 9.42
N TYR A 89 13.11 -22.29 10.46
CA TYR A 89 12.36 -21.78 11.62
C TYR A 89 12.22 -20.26 11.50
N MET A 90 10.98 -19.78 11.62
CA MET A 90 10.65 -18.37 11.66
C MET A 90 10.04 -18.05 13.03
N TYR A 91 10.53 -17.00 13.66
CA TYR A 91 10.10 -16.59 14.99
C TYR A 91 9.33 -15.27 14.86
N LEU A 92 8.01 -15.37 14.88
CA LEU A 92 7.11 -14.26 14.61
C LEU A 92 6.21 -13.99 15.82
N HIS A 93 5.89 -12.72 16.02
CA HIS A 93 4.88 -12.29 16.97
C HIS A 93 3.81 -11.49 16.22
N LYS A 94 2.53 -11.76 16.53
CA LYS A 94 1.41 -10.97 15.98
C LYS A 94 1.42 -9.60 16.65
N LYS A 95 1.64 -8.56 15.84
CA LYS A 95 1.55 -7.19 16.33
C LYS A 95 0.10 -6.74 16.31
N GLN A 96 -0.39 -6.27 17.46
CA GLN A 96 -1.67 -5.59 17.52
C GLN A 96 -1.52 -4.19 16.92
N ASN A 97 -2.19 -3.96 15.82
CA ASN A 97 -2.15 -2.69 15.10
C ASN A 97 -3.58 -2.27 14.71
N ASN A 98 -4.50 -2.46 15.64
CA ASN A 98 -5.87 -1.99 15.55
C ASN A 98 -5.96 -0.68 16.31
N SER A 99 -6.71 0.26 15.78
CA SER A 99 -7.01 1.52 16.45
C SER A 99 -8.49 1.83 16.36
N PHE A 100 -9.01 2.35 17.42
CA PHE A 100 -10.33 2.94 17.49
C PHE A 100 -10.19 4.29 18.18
N ASP A 101 -10.69 5.31 17.53
CA ASP A 101 -10.85 6.65 18.07
C ASP A 101 -12.26 7.12 17.71
N GLY A 102 -12.98 7.68 18.67
CA GLY A 102 -14.33 8.10 18.40
C GLY A 102 -14.94 8.92 19.52
N LEU A 103 -15.69 9.91 19.08
CA LEU A 103 -16.54 10.73 19.91
C LEU A 103 -17.90 10.87 19.21
N VAL A 104 -18.99 10.56 19.89
CA VAL A 104 -20.34 10.74 19.36
C VAL A 104 -21.15 11.55 20.35
N ASN A 105 -21.72 12.65 19.85
CA ASN A 105 -22.63 13.52 20.57
C ASN A 105 -23.98 13.55 19.86
N PHE A 106 -25.02 13.82 20.58
CA PHE A 106 -26.34 14.05 20.02
C PHE A 106 -26.92 15.34 20.57
N ALA A 107 -27.66 16.05 19.74
CA ALA A 107 -28.41 17.23 20.09
C ALA A 107 -29.84 17.12 19.53
N SER A 108 -30.80 17.69 20.20
CA SER A 108 -32.17 17.79 19.67
C SER A 108 -32.31 19.10 18.90
N LYS A 109 -32.91 19.01 17.72
CA LYS A 109 -33.33 20.18 16.96
C LYS A 109 -34.64 20.73 17.50
N GLU A 110 -34.98 21.96 17.16
CA GLU A 110 -36.25 22.60 17.56
C GLU A 110 -37.47 21.83 17.07
N ASN A 111 -37.37 21.12 15.95
CA ASN A 111 -38.46 20.29 15.40
C ASN A 111 -38.52 18.88 16.02
N GLY A 112 -37.71 18.58 17.05
CA GLY A 112 -37.68 17.28 17.74
C GLY A 112 -36.76 16.22 17.08
N ASP A 113 -36.17 16.50 15.92
CA ASP A 113 -35.22 15.58 15.29
C ASP A 113 -33.92 15.47 16.10
N ILE A 114 -33.33 14.28 16.11
CA ILE A 114 -32.02 14.05 16.73
C ILE A 114 -30.91 14.32 15.70
N LEU A 115 -29.94 15.14 16.08
CA LEU A 115 -28.77 15.45 15.31
C LEU A 115 -27.56 14.72 15.90
N PHE A 116 -26.92 13.85 15.10
CA PHE A 116 -25.69 13.17 15.49
C PHE A 116 -24.48 13.96 15.02
N ASN A 117 -23.57 14.25 15.95
CA ASN A 117 -22.29 14.91 15.70
C ASN A 117 -21.17 14.03 16.23
N GLY A 118 -20.02 14.11 15.61
CA GLY A 118 -18.85 13.43 16.12
C GLY A 118 -17.97 12.83 15.02
N ASN A 119 -17.06 12.00 15.45
CA ASN A 119 -16.17 11.27 14.56
C ASN A 119 -15.96 9.84 15.06
N ILE A 120 -15.73 8.93 14.13
CA ILE A 120 -15.28 7.55 14.36
C ILE A 120 -14.17 7.28 13.37
N ASP A 121 -13.01 6.84 13.86
CA ASP A 121 -11.88 6.31 13.07
C ASP A 121 -11.53 4.92 13.58
N LEU A 122 -11.95 3.90 12.84
CA LEU A 122 -11.70 2.49 13.13
C LEU A 122 -10.73 1.91 12.10
N LYS A 123 -9.62 1.35 12.56
CA LYS A 123 -8.66 0.64 11.71
C LYS A 123 -8.41 -0.75 12.30
N LEU A 124 -8.78 -1.77 11.56
CA LEU A 124 -8.58 -3.16 11.91
C LEU A 124 -7.58 -3.79 10.93
N ASN A 125 -6.53 -4.37 11.48
CA ASN A 125 -5.47 -4.98 10.69
C ASN A 125 -5.27 -6.43 11.14
N ASN A 126 -5.33 -7.36 10.19
CA ASN A 126 -4.99 -8.75 10.42
C ASN A 126 -5.78 -9.43 11.56
N ILE A 127 -7.05 -9.10 11.71
CA ILE A 127 -7.94 -9.73 12.71
C ILE A 127 -8.23 -11.18 12.35
N LEU A 128 -8.38 -11.48 11.05
CA LEU A 128 -8.62 -12.82 10.50
C LEU A 128 -7.32 -13.58 10.19
N ASN A 129 -6.15 -13.09 10.60
CA ASN A 129 -4.82 -13.67 10.36
C ASN A 129 -4.46 -13.83 8.86
N LYS A 130 -5.06 -13.03 7.99
CA LYS A 130 -4.78 -13.04 6.54
C LYS A 130 -4.02 -11.80 6.07
N GLY A 131 -3.66 -10.90 7.00
CA GLY A 131 -3.04 -9.62 6.69
C GLY A 131 -4.00 -8.60 6.08
N GLU A 132 -5.31 -8.83 6.22
CA GLU A 132 -6.35 -7.95 5.73
C GLU A 132 -6.38 -6.62 6.50
N LYS A 133 -6.91 -5.59 5.82
CA LYS A 133 -7.12 -4.27 6.37
C LYS A 133 -8.58 -3.87 6.19
N PHE A 134 -9.13 -3.30 7.24
CA PHE A 134 -10.47 -2.75 7.24
C PHE A 134 -10.43 -1.39 7.94
N GLU A 135 -10.85 -0.35 7.24
CA GLU A 135 -10.83 1.03 7.73
C GLU A 135 -12.23 1.62 7.58
N VAL A 136 -12.78 2.17 8.67
CA VAL A 136 -14.03 2.93 8.68
C VAL A 136 -13.74 4.29 9.27
N PHE A 137 -14.12 5.32 8.55
CA PHE A 137 -14.10 6.69 9.02
C PHE A 137 -15.47 7.31 8.86
N TRP A 138 -15.98 7.89 9.92
CA TRP A 138 -17.19 8.68 9.92
C TRP A 138 -16.94 10.01 10.64
N ASN A 139 -17.40 11.09 10.06
CA ASN A 139 -17.34 12.42 10.68
C ASN A 139 -18.62 13.18 10.35
N SER A 140 -19.23 13.78 11.36
CA SER A 140 -20.44 14.56 11.23
C SER A 140 -20.34 15.83 12.07
N ILE A 141 -20.53 16.98 11.43
CA ILE A 141 -20.62 18.29 12.07
C ILE A 141 -22.05 18.80 11.83
N GLY A 142 -22.97 18.25 12.59
CA GLY A 142 -24.38 18.61 12.50
C GLY A 142 -24.96 18.38 11.11
N ALA A 143 -25.71 19.38 10.64
CA ALA A 143 -26.26 19.43 9.28
C ALA A 143 -25.23 19.93 8.24
N GLU A 144 -24.13 20.54 8.69
CA GLU A 144 -23.19 21.25 7.82
C GLU A 144 -22.31 20.30 7.00
N LYS A 145 -21.79 19.25 7.65
CA LYS A 145 -20.86 18.34 7.00
C LYS A 145 -21.05 16.92 7.49
N GLN A 146 -21.16 15.99 6.56
CA GLN A 146 -21.18 14.55 6.85
C GLN A 146 -20.23 13.82 5.91
N GLU A 147 -19.37 13.01 6.48
CA GLU A 147 -18.39 12.24 5.74
C GLU A 147 -18.35 10.80 6.24
N PHE A 148 -18.45 9.85 5.31
CA PHE A 148 -18.29 8.42 5.59
C PHE A 148 -17.28 7.83 4.61
N LYS A 149 -16.35 7.04 5.10
CA LYS A 149 -15.38 6.30 4.28
C LYS A 149 -15.27 4.87 4.78
N LEU A 150 -15.31 3.95 3.87
CA LEU A 150 -15.06 2.52 4.10
C LEU A 150 -13.96 2.09 3.15
N LYS A 151 -12.94 1.38 3.66
CA LYS A 151 -11.91 0.79 2.82
C LYS A 151 -11.53 -0.58 3.35
N THR A 152 -11.40 -1.55 2.43
CA THR A 152 -10.96 -2.90 2.74
C THR A 152 -9.94 -3.39 1.72
N GLU A 153 -8.93 -4.12 2.19
CA GLU A 153 -7.95 -4.82 1.38
C GLU A 153 -7.77 -6.22 1.94
N ILE A 154 -7.90 -7.24 1.08
CA ILE A 154 -7.73 -8.65 1.44
C ILE A 154 -6.58 -9.21 0.62
N PRO A 155 -5.39 -9.41 1.22
CA PRO A 155 -4.25 -9.93 0.49
C PRO A 155 -4.41 -11.41 0.12
N PHE A 156 -3.91 -11.78 -1.06
CA PHE A 156 -3.72 -13.17 -1.49
C PHE A 156 -4.96 -14.05 -1.40
N ILE A 157 -6.11 -13.53 -1.92
CA ILE A 157 -7.36 -14.30 -1.95
C ILE A 157 -7.16 -15.63 -2.67
N LEU A 158 -7.86 -16.67 -2.23
CA LEU A 158 -7.79 -18.03 -2.81
C LEU A 158 -6.36 -18.58 -2.90
N LYS A 159 -5.47 -18.16 -1.99
CA LYS A 159 -4.04 -18.51 -1.98
C LYS A 159 -3.28 -18.07 -3.24
N SER A 160 -3.86 -17.18 -4.03
CA SER A 160 -3.29 -16.62 -5.26
C SER A 160 -2.43 -15.38 -4.99
N LYS A 161 -1.85 -14.81 -6.05
CA LYS A 161 -1.17 -13.51 -6.01
C LYS A 161 -2.12 -12.31 -6.10
N PHE A 162 -3.43 -12.54 -6.15
CA PHE A 162 -4.42 -11.48 -6.26
C PHE A 162 -4.84 -10.94 -4.89
N SER A 163 -4.98 -9.62 -4.80
CA SER A 163 -5.38 -8.90 -3.59
C SER A 163 -6.39 -7.81 -3.96
N PRO A 164 -7.70 -8.04 -3.80
CA PRO A 164 -8.71 -7.00 -4.01
C PRO A 164 -8.63 -5.93 -2.92
N GLN A 165 -8.90 -4.71 -3.34
CA GLN A 165 -9.14 -3.55 -2.50
C GLN A 165 -10.41 -2.86 -2.96
N ILE A 166 -11.29 -2.52 -2.03
CA ILE A 166 -12.51 -1.77 -2.28
C ILE A 166 -12.50 -0.57 -1.33
N ALA A 167 -12.88 0.59 -1.85
CA ALA A 167 -13.10 1.79 -1.07
C ALA A 167 -14.40 2.45 -1.50
N PHE A 168 -15.14 2.93 -0.53
CA PHE A 168 -16.38 3.66 -0.72
C PHE A 168 -16.36 4.90 0.15
N SER A 169 -16.84 6.03 -0.37
CA SER A 169 -16.98 7.24 0.42
C SER A 169 -18.21 8.04 0.03
N ILE A 170 -18.82 8.65 1.02
CA ILE A 170 -19.89 9.63 0.87
C ILE A 170 -19.41 10.90 1.57
N TYR A 171 -19.57 12.03 0.91
CA TYR A 171 -19.36 13.34 1.47
C TYR A 171 -20.56 14.23 1.16
N LYS A 172 -21.19 14.76 2.18
CA LYS A 172 -22.29 15.72 2.09
C LYS A 172 -21.84 17.03 2.70
N GLN A 173 -22.04 18.12 1.97
CA GLN A 173 -21.81 19.48 2.44
C GLN A 173 -23.16 20.16 2.59
N ASP A 174 -23.59 20.39 3.83
CA ASP A 174 -24.90 20.97 4.19
C ASP A 174 -26.06 20.50 3.27
N SER A 175 -26.82 21.43 2.72
CA SER A 175 -27.83 21.18 1.67
C SER A 175 -27.33 21.52 0.27
N THR A 176 -26.01 21.75 0.05
CA THR A 176 -25.47 22.15 -1.25
C THR A 176 -25.23 20.97 -2.18
N PHE A 177 -24.43 19.99 -1.75
CA PHE A 177 -24.14 18.84 -2.61
C PHE A 177 -23.84 17.54 -1.84
N LEU A 178 -24.02 16.44 -2.54
CA LEU A 178 -23.66 15.10 -2.12
C LEU A 178 -22.65 14.51 -3.12
N ASN A 179 -21.49 14.12 -2.64
CA ASN A 179 -20.47 13.41 -3.42
C ASN A 179 -20.40 11.96 -2.96
N THR A 180 -20.51 11.01 -3.90
CA THR A 180 -20.38 9.58 -3.66
C THR A 180 -19.28 9.03 -4.53
N LYS A 181 -18.35 8.29 -3.94
CA LYS A 181 -17.23 7.70 -4.66
C LYS A 181 -17.05 6.23 -4.32
N PHE A 182 -16.84 5.42 -5.36
CA PHE A 182 -16.52 4.01 -5.27
C PHE A 182 -15.23 3.74 -6.05
N ASP A 183 -14.25 3.13 -5.39
CA ASP A 183 -12.99 2.69 -5.98
C ASP A 183 -12.82 1.19 -5.76
N SER A 184 -12.49 0.45 -6.81
CA SER A 184 -12.14 -0.96 -6.75
C SER A 184 -10.81 -1.19 -7.44
N LYS A 185 -9.94 -1.98 -6.82
CA LYS A 185 -8.64 -2.36 -7.36
C LYS A 185 -8.41 -3.84 -7.17
N LEU A 186 -7.97 -4.51 -8.20
CA LEU A 186 -7.53 -5.89 -8.13
C LEU A 186 -6.01 -5.92 -8.35
N TYR A 187 -5.26 -6.00 -7.27
CA TYR A 187 -3.80 -6.10 -7.33
C TYR A 187 -3.36 -7.52 -7.71
N TYR A 188 -2.37 -7.59 -8.60
CA TYR A 188 -1.54 -8.76 -8.82
C TYR A 188 -0.16 -8.48 -8.20
N ASN A 189 0.19 -9.22 -7.14
CA ASN A 189 1.46 -9.06 -6.44
C ASN A 189 2.54 -9.85 -7.17
N VAL A 190 3.32 -9.19 -8.03
CA VAL A 190 4.43 -9.83 -8.75
C VAL A 190 5.46 -10.35 -7.75
N ASN A 191 5.84 -9.50 -6.81
CA ASN A 191 6.70 -9.79 -5.65
C ASN A 191 6.44 -8.76 -4.53
N ASN A 192 7.27 -8.76 -3.48
CA ASN A 192 7.15 -7.81 -2.36
C ASN A 192 7.44 -6.35 -2.72
N LYS A 193 8.05 -6.09 -3.89
CA LYS A 193 8.43 -4.76 -4.35
C LYS A 193 7.48 -4.22 -5.43
N LEU A 194 6.98 -5.10 -6.32
CA LEU A 194 6.20 -4.73 -7.50
C LEU A 194 4.77 -5.29 -7.41
N LYS A 195 3.79 -4.40 -7.51
CA LYS A 195 2.37 -4.71 -7.63
C LYS A 195 1.80 -4.04 -8.88
N LEU A 196 1.01 -4.78 -9.62
CA LEU A 196 0.19 -4.29 -10.72
C LEU A 196 -1.27 -4.34 -10.30
N ALA A 197 -2.12 -3.44 -10.79
CA ALA A 197 -3.55 -3.54 -10.52
C ALA A 197 -4.39 -3.12 -11.72
N LEU A 198 -5.54 -3.76 -11.88
CA LEU A 198 -6.67 -3.21 -12.59
C LEU A 198 -7.45 -2.33 -11.63
N THR A 199 -7.88 -1.17 -12.10
CA THR A 199 -8.57 -0.18 -11.26
C THR A 199 -9.88 0.23 -11.92
N TYR A 200 -10.92 0.34 -11.11
CA TYR A 200 -12.19 0.94 -11.49
C TYR A 200 -12.54 2.01 -10.47
N SER A 201 -12.99 3.16 -10.93
CA SER A 201 -13.52 4.21 -10.06
C SER A 201 -14.80 4.81 -10.63
N SER A 202 -15.77 5.03 -9.76
CA SER A 202 -16.99 5.75 -10.06
C SER A 202 -17.18 6.86 -9.02
N GLU A 203 -17.54 8.05 -9.49
CA GLU A 203 -17.77 9.20 -8.64
C GLU A 203 -19.00 9.95 -9.17
N SER A 204 -19.94 10.28 -8.29
CA SER A 204 -21.04 11.18 -8.61
C SER A 204 -21.09 12.34 -7.63
N SER A 205 -21.37 13.52 -8.13
CA SER A 205 -21.68 14.69 -7.35
C SER A 205 -23.05 15.18 -7.75
N GLU A 206 -23.94 15.32 -6.80
CA GLU A 206 -25.32 15.76 -7.01
C GLU A 206 -25.57 17.01 -6.18
N THR A 207 -26.10 18.06 -6.83
CA THR A 207 -26.53 19.28 -6.17
C THR A 207 -27.85 19.00 -5.45
N LEU A 208 -27.92 19.29 -4.16
CA LEU A 208 -29.11 19.05 -3.32
C LEU A 208 -30.05 20.25 -3.30
N ASN A 209 -29.53 21.44 -3.58
CA ASN A 209 -30.29 22.68 -3.56
C ASN A 209 -30.44 23.25 -4.98
N ASN A 210 -31.66 23.53 -5.41
CA ASN A 210 -31.95 24.09 -6.73
C ASN A 210 -31.84 25.63 -6.76
N ASN A 211 -31.35 26.26 -5.71
CA ASN A 211 -31.13 27.70 -5.70
C ASN A 211 -29.99 28.06 -6.67
N THR A 212 -30.36 28.86 -7.66
CA THR A 212 -29.62 29.15 -8.89
C THR A 212 -28.32 29.94 -8.74
N ASN A 213 -27.87 30.23 -7.51
CA ASN A 213 -26.67 31.03 -7.25
C ASN A 213 -25.39 30.23 -7.03
N ASP A 214 -25.49 28.92 -6.84
CA ASP A 214 -24.30 28.08 -6.67
C ASP A 214 -23.92 27.42 -8.00
N ASN A 215 -22.78 27.78 -8.56
CA ASN A 215 -22.19 27.19 -9.79
C ASN A 215 -21.78 25.72 -9.62
N ILE A 216 -22.44 24.96 -8.75
CA ILE A 216 -22.16 23.55 -8.51
C ILE A 216 -22.88 22.73 -9.58
N ILE A 217 -22.11 22.10 -10.44
CA ILE A 217 -22.61 21.27 -11.54
C ILE A 217 -22.61 19.81 -11.13
N SER A 218 -23.80 19.17 -11.19
CA SER A 218 -23.91 17.72 -10.99
C SER A 218 -23.18 16.96 -12.09
N PHE A 219 -22.41 15.94 -11.69
CA PHE A 219 -21.67 15.12 -12.64
C PHE A 219 -21.59 13.67 -12.19
N ARG A 220 -21.33 12.78 -13.13
CA ARG A 220 -21.02 11.39 -12.90
C ARG A 220 -19.80 10.98 -13.70
N ASN A 221 -18.81 10.45 -13.01
CA ASN A 221 -17.56 9.93 -13.59
C ASN A 221 -17.52 8.40 -13.51
N SER A 222 -16.97 7.76 -14.52
CA SER A 222 -16.65 6.32 -14.49
C SER A 222 -15.35 6.09 -15.24
N PHE A 223 -14.35 5.53 -14.58
CA PHE A 223 -13.00 5.31 -15.10
C PHE A 223 -12.54 3.88 -14.86
N LEU A 224 -11.98 3.31 -15.89
CA LEU A 224 -11.23 2.05 -15.82
C LEU A 224 -9.75 2.36 -16.06
N GLY A 225 -8.86 1.67 -15.37
CA GLY A 225 -7.45 1.95 -15.50
C GLY A 225 -6.54 0.84 -15.03
N PHE A 226 -5.27 1.17 -15.05
CA PHE A 226 -4.20 0.28 -14.64
C PHE A 226 -3.30 1.01 -13.64
N GLN A 227 -2.80 0.31 -12.64
CA GLN A 227 -1.88 0.87 -11.65
C GLN A 227 -0.62 0.03 -11.54
N LEU A 228 0.53 0.69 -11.56
CA LEU A 228 1.82 0.10 -11.22
C LEU A 228 2.28 0.73 -9.91
N LYS A 229 2.65 -0.12 -8.94
CA LYS A 229 3.29 0.28 -7.69
C LYS A 229 4.61 -0.45 -7.53
N TYR A 230 5.69 0.32 -7.39
CA TYR A 230 7.01 -0.22 -7.10
C TYR A 230 7.57 0.43 -5.84
N LYS A 231 8.02 -0.39 -4.89
CA LYS A 231 8.54 0.06 -3.60
C LYS A 231 9.85 -0.65 -3.26
N LEU A 232 10.83 0.11 -2.82
CA LEU A 232 12.04 -0.42 -2.20
C LEU A 232 12.02 -0.09 -0.72
N PRO A 233 11.92 -1.09 0.18
CA PRO A 233 11.95 -0.83 1.62
C PRO A 233 13.30 -0.25 2.06
N LYS A 234 13.27 0.70 2.98
CA LYS A 234 14.46 1.24 3.64
C LYS A 234 14.78 0.52 4.95
N ASN A 235 13.74 0.03 5.65
CA ASN A 235 13.84 -0.58 6.98
C ASN A 235 14.43 0.36 8.05
N ASP A 236 14.06 1.63 7.96
CA ASP A 236 14.42 2.68 8.90
C ASP A 236 13.23 2.97 9.83
N ILE A 237 13.51 3.54 11.02
CA ILE A 237 12.48 3.94 11.99
C ILE A 237 11.61 5.06 11.43
N PHE A 238 12.18 5.99 10.67
CA PHE A 238 11.50 7.18 10.15
C PHE A 238 10.89 6.97 8.77
N PHE A 239 11.46 6.07 7.96
CA PHE A 239 11.07 5.88 6.58
C PHE A 239 10.91 4.39 6.26
N SER A 240 9.71 4.00 5.87
CA SER A 240 9.43 2.61 5.47
C SER A 240 10.04 2.26 4.11
N ASP A 241 10.07 3.23 3.18
CA ASP A 241 10.46 3.00 1.80
C ASP A 241 11.60 3.95 1.39
N LYS A 242 12.68 3.42 0.80
CA LYS A 242 13.76 4.19 0.18
C LYS A 242 13.34 4.79 -1.15
N PHE A 243 12.56 4.04 -1.92
CA PHE A 243 11.99 4.47 -3.19
C PHE A 243 10.54 4.00 -3.30
N ASN A 244 9.68 4.86 -3.77
CA ASN A 244 8.29 4.52 -4.09
C ASN A 244 7.91 5.17 -5.40
N LEU A 245 7.39 4.37 -6.34
CA LEU A 245 6.85 4.81 -7.62
C LEU A 245 5.43 4.29 -7.76
N GLU A 246 4.51 5.18 -8.09
CA GLU A 246 3.13 4.83 -8.41
C GLU A 246 2.74 5.53 -9.70
N ILE A 247 2.21 4.77 -10.67
CA ILE A 247 1.70 5.28 -11.95
C ILE A 247 0.31 4.70 -12.16
N ASN A 248 -0.66 5.55 -12.46
CA ASN A 248 -2.05 5.16 -12.60
C ASN A 248 -2.71 5.90 -13.79
N PRO A 249 -2.56 5.42 -15.01
CA PRO A 249 -3.37 5.85 -16.14
C PRO A 249 -4.79 5.30 -16.05
N THR A 250 -5.78 6.12 -16.29
CA THR A 250 -7.20 5.74 -16.33
C THR A 250 -7.89 6.38 -17.51
N PHE A 251 -8.79 5.63 -18.14
CA PHE A 251 -9.64 6.06 -19.22
C PHE A 251 -11.11 5.93 -18.80
N GLY A 252 -11.94 6.90 -19.17
CA GLY A 252 -13.34 6.86 -18.79
C GLY A 252 -14.16 7.99 -19.35
N LYS A 253 -15.32 8.15 -18.75
CA LYS A 253 -16.31 9.14 -19.17
C LYS A 253 -16.71 10.02 -18.00
N ARG A 254 -16.89 11.29 -18.29
CA ARG A 254 -17.56 12.26 -17.43
C ARG A 254 -18.88 12.68 -18.08
N LYS A 255 -19.97 12.45 -17.35
CA LYS A 255 -21.29 12.93 -17.75
C LYS A 255 -21.64 14.17 -16.94
N ILE A 256 -22.04 15.23 -17.65
CA ILE A 256 -22.53 16.48 -17.07
C ILE A 256 -23.84 16.75 -17.78
N ASN A 257 -24.94 16.78 -17.05
CA ASN A 257 -26.30 16.83 -17.60
C ASN A 257 -26.50 15.70 -18.63
N GLN A 258 -26.84 16.05 -19.88
CA GLN A 258 -27.02 15.10 -20.99
C GLN A 258 -25.75 14.84 -21.79
N ASN A 259 -24.68 15.61 -21.56
CA ASN A 259 -23.44 15.51 -22.30
C ASN A 259 -22.47 14.49 -21.68
N SER A 260 -21.77 13.72 -22.53
CA SER A 260 -20.79 12.75 -22.12
C SER A 260 -19.44 13.05 -22.76
N TYR A 261 -18.41 13.17 -21.94
CA TYR A 261 -17.04 13.51 -22.37
C TYR A 261 -16.10 12.34 -22.05
N ASN A 262 -15.39 11.88 -23.06
CA ASN A 262 -14.32 10.91 -22.84
C ASN A 262 -13.12 11.60 -22.22
N GLN A 263 -12.48 10.97 -21.26
CA GLN A 263 -11.35 11.53 -20.53
C GLN A 263 -10.28 10.50 -20.29
N ILE A 264 -9.02 10.91 -20.39
CA ILE A 264 -7.86 10.17 -19.92
C ILE A 264 -7.30 10.93 -18.72
N LYS A 265 -7.10 10.23 -17.59
CA LYS A 265 -6.42 10.78 -16.43
C LYS A 265 -5.14 9.99 -16.20
N ILE A 266 -4.03 10.68 -16.02
CA ILE A 266 -2.75 10.07 -15.66
C ILE A 266 -2.33 10.66 -14.32
N LYS A 267 -2.15 9.79 -13.34
CA LYS A 267 -1.57 10.16 -12.05
C LYS A 267 -0.27 9.39 -11.88
N ALA A 268 0.79 10.10 -11.54
CA ALA A 268 2.06 9.49 -11.21
C ALA A 268 2.64 10.15 -9.97
N SER A 269 3.30 9.38 -9.14
CA SER A 269 4.07 9.89 -8.01
C SER A 269 5.34 9.08 -7.85
N ALA A 270 6.42 9.76 -7.53
CA ALA A 270 7.68 9.15 -7.19
C ALA A 270 8.24 9.81 -5.93
N SER A 271 8.82 9.01 -5.04
CA SER A 271 9.57 9.53 -3.90
C SER A 271 10.86 8.75 -3.71
N TYR A 272 11.89 9.44 -3.26
CA TYR A 272 13.21 8.87 -3.04
C TYR A 272 13.85 9.47 -1.79
N ILE A 273 14.53 8.62 -1.03
CA ILE A 273 15.32 9.03 0.12
C ILE A 273 16.78 8.86 -0.22
N TYR A 274 17.50 9.97 -0.22
CA TYR A 274 18.95 10.01 -0.39
C TYR A 274 19.62 10.20 0.97
N ASP A 275 20.42 9.23 1.39
CA ASP A 275 21.15 9.29 2.65
C ASP A 275 22.46 10.06 2.41
N LEU A 276 22.60 11.25 3.02
CA LEU A 276 23.82 12.05 3.00
C LEU A 276 24.88 11.44 3.92
N ASN A 277 24.43 10.96 5.08
CA ASN A 277 25.25 10.25 6.06
C ASN A 277 24.34 9.46 7.01
N ILE A 278 24.91 8.84 8.06
CA ILE A 278 24.16 8.00 9.03
C ILE A 278 23.04 8.77 9.72
N ARG A 279 23.14 10.10 9.87
CA ARG A 279 22.20 10.94 10.63
C ARG A 279 21.31 11.83 9.76
N ASN A 280 21.68 12.07 8.51
CA ASN A 280 21.02 13.01 7.64
C ASN A 280 20.57 12.35 6.34
N SER A 281 19.29 12.54 6.00
CA SER A 281 18.69 12.08 4.75
C SER A 281 17.90 13.19 4.10
N VAL A 282 17.87 13.22 2.78
CA VAL A 282 17.03 14.11 1.97
C VAL A 282 15.89 13.30 1.41
N TYR A 283 14.66 13.75 1.66
CA TYR A 283 13.45 13.18 1.07
C TYR A 283 12.99 14.04 -0.11
N ILE A 284 12.89 13.41 -1.26
CA ILE A 284 12.44 14.04 -2.51
C ILE A 284 11.15 13.36 -2.93
N ARG A 285 10.12 14.15 -3.23
CA ARG A 285 8.85 13.65 -3.75
C ARG A 285 8.40 14.48 -4.93
N SER A 286 7.96 13.81 -6.00
CA SER A 286 7.33 14.42 -7.17
C SER A 286 5.96 13.80 -7.38
N GLN A 287 5.00 14.62 -7.78
CA GLN A 287 3.65 14.18 -8.14
C GLN A 287 3.23 14.84 -9.44
N LEU A 288 2.66 14.03 -10.33
CA LEU A 288 2.08 14.47 -11.60
C LEU A 288 0.61 14.08 -11.62
N GLY A 289 -0.25 15.03 -11.96
CA GLY A 289 -1.65 14.77 -12.28
C GLY A 289 -1.97 15.43 -13.62
N HIS A 290 -2.43 14.67 -14.60
CA HIS A 290 -2.80 15.18 -15.92
C HIS A 290 -4.18 14.66 -16.32
N LEU A 291 -5.00 15.56 -16.88
CA LEU A 291 -6.33 15.27 -17.42
C LEU A 291 -6.35 15.67 -18.89
N ILE A 292 -6.68 14.73 -19.76
CA ILE A 292 -6.87 14.95 -21.19
C ILE A 292 -8.35 14.76 -21.52
N LEU A 293 -8.97 15.76 -22.12
CA LEU A 293 -10.33 15.67 -22.66
C LEU A 293 -10.25 15.19 -24.10
N LEU A 294 -11.03 14.17 -24.47
CA LEU A 294 -11.17 13.69 -25.83
C LEU A 294 -12.54 14.10 -26.34
N THR A 295 -12.58 15.03 -27.28
CA THR A 295 -13.80 15.40 -28.02
C THR A 295 -13.88 14.61 -29.33
N MET A 296 -15.08 14.23 -29.75
CA MET A 296 -15.28 13.28 -30.88
C MET A 296 -14.80 13.75 -32.24
N ASN A 297 -14.45 15.03 -32.45
CA ASN A 297 -14.11 15.56 -33.77
C ASN A 297 -12.72 16.17 -33.96
N TYR A 298 -11.96 16.38 -32.89
CA TYR A 298 -10.57 16.83 -32.94
C TYR A 298 -9.85 16.37 -31.71
N LEU A 299 -8.59 15.98 -31.84
CA LEU A 299 -7.67 15.80 -30.72
C LEU A 299 -7.32 17.20 -30.19
N GLU A 300 -8.28 17.85 -29.53
CA GLU A 300 -7.98 19.02 -28.73
C GLU A 300 -7.32 18.55 -27.46
N LEU A 301 -6.00 18.63 -27.44
CA LEU A 301 -5.21 18.57 -26.24
C LEU A 301 -5.51 19.82 -25.41
N ALA A 302 -6.65 19.85 -24.76
CA ALA A 302 -6.91 20.83 -23.71
C ALA A 302 -6.03 20.46 -22.51
N VAL A 303 -4.83 21.01 -22.47
CA VAL A 303 -3.99 21.05 -21.27
C VAL A 303 -4.70 21.96 -20.25
N LEU A 304 -5.67 21.41 -19.55
CA LEU A 304 -6.32 22.08 -18.42
C LEU A 304 -5.47 21.84 -17.16
N SER A 305 -4.40 22.52 -17.07
CA SER A 305 -3.63 23.06 -15.96
C SER A 305 -2.13 23.06 -16.27
N PRO A 306 -1.42 24.11 -15.90
CA PRO A 306 0.04 24.07 -15.93
C PRO A 306 0.53 22.95 -15.03
N LEU A 307 1.60 22.32 -15.44
CA LEU A 307 2.43 21.46 -14.60
C LEU A 307 2.68 22.18 -13.27
N GLU A 308 1.84 21.95 -12.28
CA GLU A 308 2.28 22.10 -10.89
C GLU A 308 3.26 20.97 -10.62
N VAL A 309 4.49 21.17 -11.03
CA VAL A 309 5.62 20.51 -10.40
C VAL A 309 5.70 21.14 -9.02
N SER A 310 4.85 20.64 -8.12
CA SER A 310 4.98 20.91 -6.71
C SER A 310 6.25 20.20 -6.25
N MET A 311 7.38 20.91 -6.34
CA MET A 311 8.54 20.59 -5.51
C MET A 311 8.16 20.92 -4.08
N ASN A 312 7.36 20.09 -3.46
CA ASN A 312 7.03 20.22 -2.07
C ASN A 312 8.24 19.89 -1.23
N LYS A 313 8.84 20.97 -0.69
CA LYS A 313 9.72 21.06 0.46
C LYS A 313 10.73 19.92 0.61
N VAL A 314 11.97 20.27 0.34
CA VAL A 314 13.12 19.66 0.99
C VAL A 314 12.97 19.91 2.49
N SER A 315 12.41 18.95 3.23
CA SER A 315 12.44 19.03 4.69
C SER A 315 13.76 18.40 5.15
N LEU A 316 14.69 19.27 5.51
CA LEU A 316 15.86 18.90 6.30
C LEU A 316 15.38 18.62 7.72
N GLN A 317 15.03 17.39 8.05
CA GLN A 317 14.85 17.00 9.45
C GLN A 317 16.22 16.71 10.05
N LYS A 318 16.67 17.66 10.87
CA LYS A 318 17.82 17.49 11.76
C LYS A 318 17.34 16.69 12.95
N VAL A 319 17.64 15.40 13.00
CA VAL A 319 17.43 14.60 14.20
C VAL A 319 18.63 14.83 15.11
N THR A 320 18.47 15.66 16.11
CA THR A 320 19.39 15.74 17.24
C THR A 320 19.00 14.64 18.23
N SER A 321 19.95 13.77 18.51
CA SER A 321 19.91 12.75 19.57
C SER A 321 19.88 13.40 20.94
#